data_8ac8cf721f6d257ffa957df3aa2c14d4
#
_entry.id   8ac8cf721f6d257ffa957df3aa2c14d4
#
_cell.length_a   1.000
_cell.length_b   1.000
_cell.length_c   1.000
_cell.angle_alpha   90.00
_cell.angle_beta   90.00
_cell.angle_gamma   90.00
#
_symmetry.space_group_name_H-M   'P 1'
#
loop_
_entity.id
_entity.type
_entity.pdbx_description
1 polymer ?
#
loop_
_entity_poly.entity_id
_entity_poly.type
_entity_poly.pdbx_seq_one_letter_code
_entity_poly.pdbx_strand_id
1 'polypeptide(L)'
;MKMTERKAQFYILMAAIIATVLTGLIAIVNYAIVKPEPVQFYDLTNQLENEVNRVIDYGTYTGKDVAAYVEDFVKYFLAYAQEKDPDLGLIYIYGNSSYLVVANYGKNDSGVFTDVNKTVLTGGSAQAVSTVKMDIGGTQIGKKIIEQQKMFVNIRQTFGPSKTVVVNISDKMYNFDLRGQQYFFAIVESTKDNETYYSIVS
;
A
#
# COMPACT_ATOMS: atom_id res chain seq x y z
N MET A 1 -11.71 13.74 71.27
CA MET A 1 -10.66 13.69 70.21
C MET A 1 -10.71 12.48 69.29
N LYS A 2 -11.48 11.42 69.57
CA LYS A 2 -11.52 10.21 68.72
C LYS A 2 -12.50 10.22 67.48
N MET A 3 -13.40 11.18 67.44
CA MET A 3 -14.46 11.18 66.33
C MET A 3 -14.02 11.89 65.07
N THR A 4 -13.13 12.85 65.18
CA THR A 4 -12.60 13.61 64.02
C THR A 4 -11.58 12.79 63.19
N GLU A 5 -10.79 11.96 63.84
CA GLU A 5 -9.81 11.08 63.19
C GLU A 5 -10.48 10.00 62.33
N ARG A 6 -11.58 9.43 62.80
CA ARG A 6 -12.34 8.42 62.01
C ARG A 6 -12.97 9.02 60.74
N LYS A 7 -13.44 10.27 60.84
CA LYS A 7 -13.99 10.98 59.66
C LYS A 7 -12.88 11.29 58.66
N ALA A 8 -11.71 11.73 59.10
CA ALA A 8 -10.57 12.00 58.23
C ALA A 8 -10.09 10.72 57.53
N GLN A 9 -10.01 9.58 58.22
CA GLN A 9 -9.66 8.29 57.63
C GLN A 9 -10.66 7.83 56.55
N PHE A 10 -11.97 8.07 56.80
CA PHE A 10 -13.01 7.76 55.81
C PHE A 10 -12.87 8.58 54.52
N TYR A 11 -12.61 9.89 54.64
CA TYR A 11 -12.40 10.75 53.47
C TYR A 11 -11.14 10.36 52.67
N ILE A 12 -10.05 9.99 53.33
CA ILE A 12 -8.84 9.51 52.65
C ILE A 12 -9.12 8.20 51.89
N LEU A 13 -9.84 7.27 52.56
CA LEU A 13 -10.23 6.02 51.90
C LEU A 13 -11.09 6.25 50.67
N MET A 14 -12.11 7.11 50.76
CA MET A 14 -12.98 7.46 49.64
C MET A 14 -12.22 8.16 48.52
N ALA A 15 -11.30 9.06 48.84
CA ALA A 15 -10.46 9.71 47.84
C ALA A 15 -9.54 8.70 47.12
N ALA A 16 -8.98 7.74 47.83
CA ALA A 16 -8.17 6.68 47.24
C ALA A 16 -8.99 5.78 46.28
N ILE A 17 -10.21 5.40 46.67
CA ILE A 17 -11.12 4.62 45.81
C ILE A 17 -11.47 5.38 44.52
N ILE A 18 -11.86 6.66 44.66
CA ILE A 18 -12.19 7.50 43.52
C ILE A 18 -10.99 7.66 42.59
N ALA A 19 -9.79 7.91 43.15
CA ALA A 19 -8.57 8.02 42.35
C ALA A 19 -8.28 6.71 41.55
N THR A 20 -8.44 5.55 42.22
CA THR A 20 -8.22 4.25 41.59
C THR A 20 -9.22 4.01 40.46
N VAL A 21 -10.51 4.33 40.66
CA VAL A 21 -11.54 4.19 39.64
C VAL A 21 -11.29 5.13 38.47
N LEU A 22 -10.93 6.38 38.72
CA LEU A 22 -10.60 7.34 37.67
C LEU A 22 -9.37 6.90 36.88
N THR A 23 -8.32 6.44 37.54
CA THR A 23 -7.12 5.91 36.86
C THR A 23 -7.46 4.69 36.00
N GLY A 24 -8.31 3.79 36.52
CA GLY A 24 -8.79 2.63 35.74
C GLY A 24 -9.59 3.03 34.51
N LEU A 25 -10.48 4.02 34.66
CA LEU A 25 -11.25 4.53 33.50
C LEU A 25 -10.35 5.19 32.44
N ILE A 26 -9.37 5.98 32.85
CA ILE A 26 -8.40 6.59 31.93
C ILE A 26 -7.60 5.51 31.21
N ALA A 27 -7.17 4.46 31.90
CA ALA A 27 -6.46 3.34 31.29
C ALA A 27 -7.33 2.62 30.25
N ILE A 28 -8.62 2.39 30.53
CA ILE A 28 -9.56 1.76 29.59
C ILE A 28 -9.79 2.64 28.37
N VAL A 29 -9.98 3.94 28.54
CA VAL A 29 -10.17 4.88 27.42
C VAL A 29 -8.93 4.92 26.54
N ASN A 30 -7.74 4.93 27.10
CA ASN A 30 -6.49 4.88 26.33
C ASN A 30 -6.28 3.55 25.60
N TYR A 31 -6.80 2.43 26.13
CA TYR A 31 -6.74 1.13 25.48
C TYR A 31 -7.81 0.97 24.39
N ALA A 32 -8.92 1.70 24.49
CA ALA A 32 -10.03 1.68 23.54
C ALA A 32 -9.90 2.69 22.39
N ILE A 33 -8.78 3.41 22.27
CA ILE A 33 -8.47 4.12 21.03
C ILE A 33 -8.06 3.05 20.01
N VAL A 34 -9.06 2.40 19.46
CA VAL A 34 -8.91 1.64 18.21
C VAL A 34 -8.43 2.67 17.18
N LYS A 35 -7.16 2.56 16.78
CA LYS A 35 -6.66 3.37 15.67
C LYS A 35 -7.62 3.16 14.49
N PRO A 36 -8.19 4.21 13.91
CA PRO A 36 -9.07 4.04 12.76
C PRO A 36 -8.29 3.31 11.68
N GLU A 37 -8.85 2.22 11.18
CA GLU A 37 -8.30 1.55 10.01
C GLU A 37 -8.11 2.57 8.88
N PRO A 38 -7.07 2.46 8.07
CA PRO A 38 -6.80 3.41 6.99
C PRO A 38 -7.82 3.19 5.85
N VAL A 39 -9.05 3.64 6.05
CA VAL A 39 -10.16 3.49 5.09
C VAL A 39 -9.75 3.93 3.69
N GLN A 40 -9.02 5.03 3.60
CA GLN A 40 -8.51 5.55 2.32
C GLN A 40 -7.57 4.56 1.60
N PHE A 41 -6.76 3.82 2.34
CA PHE A 41 -5.90 2.78 1.78
C PHE A 41 -6.72 1.64 1.17
N TYR A 42 -7.72 1.15 1.88
CA TYR A 42 -8.59 0.08 1.36
C TYR A 42 -9.46 0.55 0.20
N ASP A 43 -9.94 1.80 0.22
CA ASP A 43 -10.66 2.39 -0.91
C ASP A 43 -9.80 2.47 -2.17
N LEU A 44 -8.54 2.88 -2.04
CA LEU A 44 -7.59 2.91 -3.16
C LEU A 44 -7.31 1.50 -3.69
N THR A 45 -7.18 0.51 -2.81
CA THR A 45 -6.97 -0.89 -3.21
C THR A 45 -8.17 -1.44 -3.98
N ASN A 46 -9.39 -1.18 -3.53
CA ASN A 46 -10.61 -1.58 -4.23
C ASN A 46 -10.76 -0.86 -5.59
N GLN A 47 -10.35 0.41 -5.68
CA GLN A 47 -10.31 1.13 -6.97
C GLN A 47 -9.31 0.49 -7.93
N LEU A 48 -8.11 0.14 -7.46
CA LEU A 48 -7.11 -0.56 -8.27
C LEU A 48 -7.69 -1.84 -8.87
N GLU A 49 -8.30 -2.69 -8.05
CA GLU A 49 -8.90 -3.96 -8.49
C GLU A 49 -9.95 -3.75 -9.57
N ASN A 50 -10.88 -2.85 -9.34
CA ASN A 50 -11.96 -2.59 -10.28
C ASN A 50 -11.46 -2.01 -11.62
N GLU A 51 -10.52 -1.08 -11.57
CA GLU A 51 -10.05 -0.40 -12.78
C GLU A 51 -9.07 -1.25 -13.58
N VAL A 52 -8.20 -2.04 -12.93
CA VAL A 52 -7.28 -2.91 -13.67
C VAL A 52 -8.03 -3.98 -14.46
N ASN A 53 -9.10 -4.54 -13.90
CA ASN A 53 -9.93 -5.52 -14.62
C ASN A 53 -10.54 -4.91 -15.88
N ARG A 54 -11.02 -3.65 -15.82
CA ARG A 54 -11.51 -2.91 -17.00
C ARG A 54 -10.43 -2.68 -18.05
N VAL A 55 -9.19 -2.41 -17.61
CA VAL A 55 -8.05 -2.21 -18.52
C VAL A 55 -7.70 -3.52 -19.23
N ILE A 56 -7.71 -4.64 -18.52
CA ILE A 56 -7.46 -5.97 -19.06
C ILE A 56 -8.55 -6.34 -20.07
N ASP A 57 -9.81 -6.16 -19.72
CA ASP A 57 -10.96 -6.43 -20.59
C ASP A 57 -10.89 -5.59 -21.87
N TYR A 58 -10.60 -4.29 -21.73
CA TYR A 58 -10.46 -3.39 -22.87
C TYR A 58 -9.31 -3.80 -23.80
N GLY A 59 -8.13 -4.09 -23.22
CA GLY A 59 -6.97 -4.53 -23.99
C GLY A 59 -7.25 -5.84 -24.73
N THR A 60 -7.89 -6.80 -24.07
CA THR A 60 -8.27 -8.09 -24.64
C THR A 60 -9.29 -7.92 -25.77
N TYR A 61 -10.33 -7.12 -25.55
CA TYR A 61 -11.37 -6.85 -26.56
C TYR A 61 -10.82 -6.14 -27.80
N THR A 62 -9.89 -5.22 -27.63
CA THR A 62 -9.30 -4.44 -28.73
C THR A 62 -8.13 -5.14 -29.42
N GLY A 63 -7.70 -6.31 -28.93
CA GLY A 63 -6.56 -7.06 -29.49
C GLY A 63 -5.21 -6.33 -29.35
N LYS A 64 -5.10 -5.42 -28.39
CA LYS A 64 -3.88 -4.64 -28.14
C LYS A 64 -2.98 -5.34 -27.11
N ASP A 65 -1.76 -4.83 -26.94
CA ASP A 65 -0.82 -5.32 -25.92
C ASP A 65 -1.32 -5.00 -24.51
N VAL A 66 -2.01 -5.97 -23.91
CA VAL A 66 -2.59 -5.84 -22.56
C VAL A 66 -1.50 -5.57 -21.52
N ALA A 67 -0.30 -6.15 -21.68
CA ALA A 67 0.78 -5.95 -20.72
C ALA A 67 1.24 -4.48 -20.69
N ALA A 68 1.34 -3.84 -21.86
CA ALA A 68 1.67 -2.42 -21.96
C ALA A 68 0.57 -1.55 -21.34
N TYR A 69 -0.71 -1.86 -21.58
CA TYR A 69 -1.83 -1.13 -20.99
C TYR A 69 -1.88 -1.24 -19.47
N VAL A 70 -1.68 -2.44 -18.94
CA VAL A 70 -1.62 -2.68 -17.47
C VAL A 70 -0.46 -1.90 -16.86
N GLU A 71 0.72 -1.92 -17.49
CA GLU A 71 1.87 -1.18 -17.00
C GLU A 71 1.62 0.33 -16.95
N ASP A 72 1.09 0.90 -18.01
CA ASP A 72 0.78 2.33 -18.07
C ASP A 72 -0.31 2.70 -17.06
N PHE A 73 -1.35 1.88 -16.96
CA PHE A 73 -2.41 2.08 -15.97
C PHE A 73 -1.85 2.07 -14.55
N VAL A 74 -1.04 1.06 -14.19
CA VAL A 74 -0.45 0.96 -12.84
C VAL A 74 0.39 2.19 -12.50
N LYS A 75 1.16 2.71 -13.46
CA LYS A 75 1.95 3.94 -13.27
C LYS A 75 1.06 5.16 -13.01
N TYR A 76 -0.01 5.33 -13.81
CA TYR A 76 -0.96 6.44 -13.60
C TYR A 76 -1.74 6.30 -12.30
N PHE A 77 -2.17 5.08 -11.98
CA PHE A 77 -2.85 4.80 -10.73
C PHE A 77 -1.96 5.11 -9.52
N LEU A 78 -0.71 4.65 -9.55
CA LEU A 78 0.24 4.90 -8.48
C LEU A 78 0.46 6.42 -8.27
N ALA A 79 0.61 7.15 -9.36
CA ALA A 79 0.74 8.60 -9.32
C ALA A 79 -0.47 9.27 -8.64
N TYR A 80 -1.66 8.86 -9.02
CA TYR A 80 -2.91 9.34 -8.41
C TYR A 80 -3.03 8.93 -6.94
N ALA A 81 -2.71 7.68 -6.62
CA ALA A 81 -2.81 7.17 -5.26
C ALA A 81 -1.84 7.85 -4.31
N GLN A 82 -0.62 8.15 -4.77
CA GLN A 82 0.39 8.84 -3.96
C GLN A 82 0.11 10.33 -3.76
N GLU A 83 -0.76 10.96 -4.54
CA GLU A 83 -1.29 12.28 -4.20
C GLU A 83 -2.17 12.25 -2.92
N LYS A 84 -2.79 11.11 -2.66
CA LYS A 84 -3.66 10.90 -1.49
C LYS A 84 -2.92 10.25 -0.32
N ASP A 85 -2.06 9.31 -0.63
CA ASP A 85 -1.22 8.57 0.32
C ASP A 85 0.22 8.51 -0.20
N PRO A 86 1.10 9.46 0.19
CA PRO A 86 2.48 9.53 -0.32
C PRO A 86 3.34 8.31 0.01
N ASP A 87 2.91 7.53 0.99
CA ASP A 87 3.62 6.34 1.45
C ASP A 87 3.13 5.06 0.77
N LEU A 88 2.16 5.19 -0.14
CA LEU A 88 1.62 4.05 -0.88
C LEU A 88 2.65 3.53 -1.88
N GLY A 89 2.93 2.24 -1.77
CA GLY A 89 3.74 1.44 -2.69
C GLY A 89 2.93 0.32 -3.30
N LEU A 90 3.41 -0.19 -4.42
CA LEU A 90 2.72 -1.23 -5.17
C LEU A 90 3.72 -2.19 -5.80
N ILE A 91 3.51 -3.48 -5.58
CA ILE A 91 4.16 -4.54 -6.34
C ILE A 91 3.08 -5.22 -7.15
N TYR A 92 3.25 -5.28 -8.48
CA TYR A 92 2.29 -6.00 -9.31
C TYR A 92 2.93 -7.16 -10.06
N ILE A 93 2.10 -8.13 -10.34
CA ILE A 93 2.39 -9.33 -11.10
C ILE A 93 1.36 -9.41 -12.20
N TYR A 94 1.81 -9.47 -13.45
CA TYR A 94 0.94 -9.61 -14.61
C TYR A 94 1.51 -10.62 -15.59
N GLY A 95 0.64 -11.45 -16.14
CA GLY A 95 1.04 -12.42 -17.17
C GLY A 95 0.18 -13.67 -17.19
N ASN A 96 0.78 -14.75 -17.63
CA ASN A 96 0.18 -16.08 -17.68
C ASN A 96 1.24 -17.13 -17.40
N SER A 97 0.88 -18.42 -17.54
CA SER A 97 1.81 -19.52 -17.32
C SER A 97 3.00 -19.57 -18.30
N SER A 98 2.98 -18.80 -19.38
CA SER A 98 4.06 -18.76 -20.39
C SER A 98 5.02 -17.59 -20.18
N TYR A 99 4.53 -16.48 -19.66
CA TYR A 99 5.34 -15.31 -19.32
C TYR A 99 4.76 -14.59 -18.13
N LEU A 100 5.60 -13.97 -17.36
CA LEU A 100 5.24 -13.24 -16.15
C LEU A 100 6.07 -11.96 -16.06
N VAL A 101 5.39 -10.85 -15.82
CA VAL A 101 6.02 -9.56 -15.51
C VAL A 101 5.78 -9.27 -14.05
N VAL A 102 6.84 -8.97 -13.31
CA VAL A 102 6.76 -8.49 -11.93
C VAL A 102 7.44 -7.14 -11.86
N ALA A 103 6.82 -6.17 -11.24
CA ALA A 103 7.42 -4.87 -11.01
C ALA A 103 7.17 -4.40 -9.57
N ASN A 104 8.20 -3.84 -8.95
CA ASN A 104 8.18 -3.34 -7.59
C ASN A 104 8.25 -1.81 -7.58
N TYR A 105 7.12 -1.18 -7.33
CA TYR A 105 6.98 0.27 -7.11
C TYR A 105 6.82 0.59 -5.61
N GLY A 106 7.10 -0.36 -4.73
CA GLY A 106 7.13 -0.17 -3.29
C GLY A 106 8.42 0.49 -2.81
N LYS A 107 8.49 0.83 -1.54
CA LYS A 107 9.68 1.40 -0.91
C LYS A 107 10.73 0.35 -0.57
N ASN A 108 10.27 -0.86 -0.30
CA ASN A 108 11.10 -1.96 0.17
C ASN A 108 11.51 -2.88 -0.98
N ASP A 109 12.69 -3.46 -0.87
CA ASP A 109 13.10 -4.52 -1.79
C ASP A 109 12.19 -5.74 -1.66
N SER A 110 11.91 -6.39 -2.77
CA SER A 110 11.11 -7.61 -2.80
C SER A 110 11.87 -8.77 -3.42
N GLY A 111 11.85 -9.91 -2.75
CA GLY A 111 12.32 -11.17 -3.31
C GLY A 111 11.23 -11.81 -4.16
N VAL A 112 11.52 -12.11 -5.42
CA VAL A 112 10.60 -12.80 -6.31
C VAL A 112 11.16 -14.19 -6.62
N PHE A 113 10.37 -15.20 -6.34
CA PHE A 113 10.71 -16.61 -6.53
C PHE A 113 9.72 -17.22 -7.50
N THR A 114 10.22 -17.81 -8.55
CA THR A 114 9.44 -18.63 -9.48
C THR A 114 9.91 -20.07 -9.41
N ASP A 115 9.25 -20.99 -10.07
CA ASP A 115 9.67 -22.40 -10.13
C ASP A 115 11.11 -22.57 -10.65
N VAL A 116 11.62 -21.59 -11.39
CA VAL A 116 12.92 -21.66 -12.10
C VAL A 116 13.93 -20.63 -11.61
N ASN A 117 13.48 -19.47 -11.11
CA ASN A 117 14.35 -18.33 -10.81
C ASN A 117 14.06 -17.70 -9.45
N LYS A 118 15.12 -17.16 -8.86
CA LYS A 118 15.05 -16.27 -7.71
C LYS A 118 15.66 -14.92 -8.08
N THR A 119 14.94 -13.83 -7.86
CA THR A 119 15.41 -12.48 -8.15
C THR A 119 15.00 -11.53 -7.02
N VAL A 120 15.82 -10.53 -6.77
CA VAL A 120 15.47 -9.41 -5.89
C VAL A 120 15.15 -8.21 -6.77
N LEU A 121 13.95 -7.69 -6.64
CA LEU A 121 13.55 -6.44 -7.26
C LEU A 121 13.75 -5.32 -6.25
N THR A 122 14.51 -4.32 -6.64
CA THR A 122 14.77 -3.15 -5.78
C THR A 122 13.49 -2.35 -5.59
N GLY A 123 13.24 -1.92 -4.37
CA GLY A 123 12.17 -0.98 -4.07
C GLY A 123 12.44 0.35 -4.76
N GLY A 124 11.48 0.86 -5.47
CA GLY A 124 11.59 2.11 -6.22
C GLY A 124 10.41 3.01 -5.98
N SER A 125 10.45 3.81 -4.92
CA SER A 125 9.52 4.95 -4.80
C SER A 125 10.09 6.14 -5.58
N ALA A 126 10.05 6.12 -6.89
CA ALA A 126 10.55 7.22 -7.68
C ALA A 126 9.39 8.01 -8.27
N GLN A 127 8.98 9.03 -7.59
CA GLN A 127 8.26 10.13 -8.21
C GLN A 127 9.13 11.37 -8.25
N ALA A 128 9.61 11.74 -9.42
CA ALA A 128 9.98 13.09 -9.67
C ALA A 128 8.71 13.84 -10.09
N VAL A 129 8.26 14.73 -9.24
CA VAL A 129 7.18 15.64 -9.58
C VAL A 129 7.82 16.84 -10.27
N SER A 130 7.72 16.92 -11.59
CA SER A 130 8.05 18.12 -12.34
C SER A 130 6.82 19.03 -12.42
N THR A 131 6.98 20.27 -12.01
CA THR A 131 5.93 21.27 -12.15
C THR A 131 6.18 22.05 -13.43
N VAL A 132 5.43 21.77 -14.47
CA VAL A 132 5.43 22.61 -15.67
C VAL A 132 4.56 23.82 -15.41
N LYS A 133 5.19 24.98 -15.38
CA LYS A 133 4.51 26.27 -15.30
C LYS A 133 4.26 26.76 -16.73
N MET A 134 3.00 26.92 -17.10
CA MET A 134 2.62 27.61 -18.33
C MET A 134 2.16 29.03 -17.98
N ASP A 135 2.68 30.01 -18.69
CA ASP A 135 2.20 31.39 -18.64
C ASP A 135 1.17 31.58 -19.76
N ILE A 136 -0.07 31.82 -19.38
CA ILE A 136 -1.13 32.13 -20.34
C ILE A 136 -1.68 33.50 -20.00
N GLY A 137 -1.31 34.48 -20.78
CA GLY A 137 -1.81 35.86 -20.63
C GLY A 137 -1.43 36.53 -19.29
N GLY A 138 -0.23 36.26 -18.76
CA GLY A 138 0.25 36.81 -17.50
C GLY A 138 -0.22 36.04 -16.26
N THR A 139 -0.96 34.97 -16.44
CA THR A 139 -1.37 34.05 -15.34
C THR A 139 -0.55 32.77 -15.40
N GLN A 140 0.24 32.52 -14.36
CA GLN A 140 0.99 31.27 -14.25
C GLN A 140 0.08 30.14 -13.80
N ILE A 141 -0.17 29.20 -14.69
CA ILE A 141 -0.88 27.96 -14.40
C ILE A 141 0.18 26.86 -14.23
N GLY A 142 0.39 26.42 -12.99
CA GLY A 142 1.27 25.30 -12.70
C GLY A 142 0.50 23.98 -12.82
N LYS A 143 0.85 23.12 -13.80
CA LYS A 143 0.41 21.74 -13.83
C LYS A 143 1.55 20.87 -13.30
N LYS A 144 1.30 20.13 -12.22
CA LYS A 144 2.19 19.07 -11.80
C LYS A 144 2.16 17.98 -12.87
N ILE A 145 3.27 17.77 -13.54
CA ILE A 145 3.48 16.63 -14.41
C ILE A 145 4.38 15.69 -13.63
N ILE A 146 3.89 14.48 -13.44
CA ILE A 146 4.69 13.41 -12.84
C ILE A 146 5.64 12.95 -13.93
N GLU A 147 6.87 13.43 -13.92
CA GLU A 147 7.94 12.86 -14.73
C GLU A 147 8.38 11.57 -14.04
N GLN A 148 8.27 10.47 -14.79
CA GLN A 148 8.94 9.24 -14.39
C GLN A 148 10.44 9.50 -14.47
N GLN A 149 11.07 9.72 -13.30
CA GLN A 149 12.53 9.71 -13.27
C GLN A 149 13.04 8.36 -13.80
N LYS A 150 14.21 8.40 -14.43
CA LYS A 150 14.97 7.20 -14.84
C LYS A 150 15.00 6.22 -13.67
N MET A 151 14.16 5.21 -13.81
CA MET A 151 13.89 4.25 -12.77
C MET A 151 15.12 3.43 -12.48
N PHE A 152 15.22 3.03 -11.24
CA PHE A 152 16.22 2.09 -10.76
C PHE A 152 16.26 0.87 -11.67
N VAL A 153 17.48 0.44 -12.02
CA VAL A 153 17.79 -0.62 -12.98
C VAL A 153 17.31 -1.94 -12.43
N ASN A 154 16.35 -2.24 -11.82
CA ASN A 154 15.90 -3.58 -11.38
C ASN A 154 14.51 -3.60 -10.72
N ILE A 155 13.67 -2.62 -10.98
CA ILE A 155 12.31 -2.62 -10.41
C ILE A 155 11.35 -3.54 -11.16
N ARG A 156 11.68 -3.90 -12.40
CA ARG A 156 10.85 -4.73 -13.25
C ARG A 156 11.66 -5.87 -13.85
N GLN A 157 11.08 -7.05 -13.85
CA GLN A 157 11.64 -8.23 -14.52
C GLN A 157 10.55 -9.05 -15.20
N THR A 158 10.90 -9.62 -16.35
CA THR A 158 10.08 -10.62 -17.03
C THR A 158 10.65 -11.99 -16.78
N PHE A 159 9.81 -12.92 -16.38
CA PHE A 159 10.16 -14.30 -16.13
C PHE A 159 9.57 -15.18 -17.22
N GLY A 160 10.22 -16.30 -17.47
CA GLY A 160 9.71 -17.37 -18.36
C GLY A 160 8.56 -18.16 -17.73
N PRO A 161 8.20 -19.29 -18.33
CA PRO A 161 7.10 -20.11 -17.85
C PRO A 161 7.24 -20.49 -16.38
N SER A 162 6.18 -20.27 -15.61
CA SER A 162 6.11 -20.65 -14.20
C SER A 162 4.66 -20.98 -13.83
N LYS A 163 4.48 -21.91 -12.92
CA LYS A 163 3.15 -22.27 -12.39
C LYS A 163 2.81 -21.50 -11.13
N THR A 164 3.82 -21.09 -10.40
CA THR A 164 3.67 -20.34 -9.16
C THR A 164 4.65 -19.20 -9.10
N VAL A 165 4.28 -18.13 -8.43
CA VAL A 165 5.19 -17.06 -8.06
C VAL A 165 5.03 -16.76 -6.57
N VAL A 166 6.14 -16.62 -5.89
CA VAL A 166 6.17 -16.23 -4.48
C VAL A 166 6.87 -14.88 -4.39
N VAL A 167 6.23 -13.94 -3.77
CA VAL A 167 6.80 -12.62 -3.49
C VAL A 167 7.05 -12.51 -1.99
N ASN A 168 8.27 -12.18 -1.62
CA ASN A 168 8.67 -11.91 -0.24
C ASN A 168 8.90 -10.41 -0.07
N ILE A 169 8.18 -9.80 0.85
CA ILE A 169 8.31 -8.40 1.22
C ILE A 169 8.37 -8.32 2.73
N SER A 170 9.44 -7.73 3.28
CA SER A 170 9.58 -7.53 4.73
C SER A 170 9.26 -8.79 5.53
N ASP A 171 9.86 -9.94 5.13
CA ASP A 171 9.68 -11.26 5.73
C ASP A 171 8.29 -11.89 5.60
N LYS A 172 7.37 -11.26 4.87
CA LYS A 172 6.07 -11.84 4.51
C LYS A 172 6.12 -12.48 3.14
N MET A 173 5.62 -13.72 3.03
CA MET A 173 5.55 -14.47 1.77
C MET A 173 4.13 -14.47 1.22
N TYR A 174 3.99 -14.05 -0.03
CA TYR A 174 2.74 -14.07 -0.79
C TYR A 174 2.87 -15.06 -1.93
N ASN A 175 1.98 -16.05 -1.96
CA ASN A 175 1.99 -17.12 -2.96
C ASN A 175 0.86 -16.90 -3.96
N PHE A 176 1.19 -16.88 -5.25
CA PHE A 176 0.23 -16.72 -6.34
C PHE A 176 0.31 -17.93 -7.27
N ASP A 177 -0.85 -18.48 -7.60
CA ASP A 177 -0.99 -19.61 -8.52
C ASP A 177 -1.31 -19.11 -9.92
N LEU A 178 -0.49 -19.49 -10.90
CA LEU A 178 -0.56 -19.05 -12.29
C LEU A 178 -1.21 -20.11 -13.21
N ARG A 179 -2.04 -20.99 -12.66
CA ARG A 179 -2.73 -22.02 -13.44
C ARG A 179 -3.99 -21.48 -14.10
N GLY A 180 -3.86 -20.78 -15.24
CA GLY A 180 -5.00 -20.26 -16.00
C GLY A 180 -4.59 -19.39 -17.18
N GLN A 181 -5.47 -18.47 -17.62
CA GLN A 181 -5.25 -17.75 -18.87
C GLN A 181 -4.46 -16.46 -18.74
N GLN A 182 -4.92 -15.55 -17.94
CA GLN A 182 -4.23 -14.29 -17.64
C GLN A 182 -4.54 -13.89 -16.20
N TYR A 183 -3.55 -13.34 -15.50
CA TYR A 183 -3.66 -12.93 -14.12
C TYR A 183 -3.10 -11.55 -13.93
N PHE A 184 -3.75 -10.83 -13.06
CA PHE A 184 -3.18 -9.67 -12.41
C PHE A 184 -3.26 -9.89 -10.91
N PHE A 185 -2.14 -9.74 -10.24
CA PHE A 185 -2.08 -9.67 -8.79
C PHE A 185 -1.32 -8.42 -8.39
N ALA A 186 -1.74 -7.80 -7.32
CA ALA A 186 -0.96 -6.71 -6.74
C ALA A 186 -0.91 -6.83 -5.23
N ILE A 187 0.20 -6.40 -4.67
CA ILE A 187 0.38 -6.19 -3.25
C ILE A 187 0.54 -4.70 -3.07
N VAL A 188 -0.44 -4.08 -2.44
CA VAL A 188 -0.42 -2.66 -2.11
C VAL A 188 0.10 -2.53 -0.69
N GLU A 189 1.04 -1.64 -0.47
CA GLU A 189 1.58 -1.32 0.86
C GLU A 189 1.44 0.16 1.15
N SER A 190 1.20 0.51 2.40
CA SER A 190 1.29 1.89 2.89
C SER A 190 1.80 1.91 4.32
N THR A 191 2.61 2.91 4.64
CA THR A 191 3.13 3.08 5.99
C THR A 191 2.54 4.35 6.59
N LYS A 192 1.79 4.20 7.68
CA LYS A 192 1.19 5.31 8.39
C LYS A 192 1.40 5.13 9.90
N ASP A 193 1.81 6.19 10.57
CA ASP A 193 2.05 6.18 12.03
C ASP A 193 2.97 5.04 12.50
N ASN A 194 4.02 4.74 11.72
CA ASN A 194 4.98 3.66 11.96
C ASN A 194 4.40 2.23 11.86
N GLU A 195 3.21 2.09 11.27
CA GLU A 195 2.59 0.81 10.97
C GLU A 195 2.50 0.62 9.44
N THR A 196 2.84 -0.57 8.97
CA THR A 196 2.74 -0.89 7.53
C THR A 196 1.54 -1.80 7.29
N TYR A 197 0.66 -1.32 6.44
CA TYR A 197 -0.55 -2.01 5.99
C TYR A 197 -0.28 -2.66 4.65
N TYR A 198 -0.84 -3.85 4.45
CA TYR A 198 -0.74 -4.60 3.19
C TYR A 198 -2.13 -5.04 2.75
N SER A 199 -2.39 -4.95 1.47
CA SER A 199 -3.60 -5.48 0.84
C SER A 199 -3.24 -6.20 -0.46
N ILE A 200 -3.99 -7.25 -0.77
CA ILE A 200 -3.80 -8.05 -1.98
C ILE A 200 -4.97 -7.79 -2.90
N VAL A 201 -4.66 -7.55 -4.18
CA VAL A 201 -5.58 -7.44 -5.29
C VAL A 201 -5.39 -8.65 -6.19
N SER A 202 -6.49 -9.31 -6.59
CA SER A 202 -6.45 -10.54 -7.42
C SER A 202 -7.61 -10.63 -8.39
#